data_8034d4b894cc7ccf662b248542b76ca6
#
_entry.id   8034d4b894cc7ccf662b248542b76ca6
#
_cell.length_a   1.000
_cell.length_b   1.000
_cell.length_c   1.000
_cell.angle_alpha   90.00
_cell.angle_beta   90.00
_cell.angle_gamma   90.00
#
_symmetry.space_group_name_H-M   'P 1'
#
loop_
_entity.id
_entity.type
_entity.pdbx_description
1 polymer ?
#
loop_
_entity_poly.entity_id
_entity_poly.type
_entity_poly.pdbx_seq_one_letter_code
_entity_poly.pdbx_strand_id
1 'polypeptide(L)'
;MLNRVILMGRITQDLELKSTPSGVSVLSFSIAVDRGFVKQGEERQADFISCVAWRQQAEFISKYFGKGRMIAIEGNLRTRTYDDKNGTKHYVTEVYVDSASFTGEPKQGGNAGSSFNSSNNYNNSPSQNNNQQNATVSIGDISDFEEILSDDGVPF
;
A
#
# COMPACT_ATOMS: atom_id res chain seq x y z
N MET A 1 -2.86 10.63 25.09
CA MET A 1 -1.55 10.49 24.42
C MET A 1 -1.80 9.84 23.07
N LEU A 2 -1.13 10.31 22.02
CA LEU A 2 -1.25 9.77 20.68
C LEU A 2 0.05 9.06 20.29
N ASN A 3 -0.04 7.80 19.82
CA ASN A 3 1.05 7.02 19.27
C ASN A 3 0.49 6.21 18.10
N ARG A 4 0.57 6.78 16.89
CA ARG A 4 0.09 6.19 15.65
C ARG A 4 1.14 6.37 14.57
N VAL A 5 1.38 5.31 13.83
CA VAL A 5 2.29 5.27 12.68
C VAL A 5 1.53 4.68 11.52
N ILE A 6 1.53 5.37 10.37
CA ILE A 6 0.95 4.90 9.12
C ILE A 6 2.05 4.94 8.07
N LEU A 7 2.36 3.79 7.49
CA LEU A 7 3.45 3.64 6.53
C LEU A 7 2.99 2.83 5.33
N MET A 8 3.51 3.18 4.18
CA MET A 8 3.42 2.38 2.97
C MET A 8 4.84 2.12 2.46
N GLY A 9 5.20 0.85 2.31
CA GLY A 9 6.56 0.48 1.90
C GLY A 9 6.62 -0.92 1.33
N ARG A 10 7.79 -1.29 0.84
CA ARG A 10 8.04 -2.59 0.21
C ARG A 10 8.71 -3.55 1.18
N ILE A 11 8.17 -4.75 1.33
CA ILE A 11 8.75 -5.80 2.19
C ILE A 11 10.13 -6.20 1.65
N THR A 12 11.14 -6.18 2.51
CA THR A 12 12.55 -6.34 2.12
C THR A 12 13.09 -7.76 2.24
N GLN A 13 12.39 -8.61 2.97
CA GLN A 13 12.82 -9.99 3.29
C GLN A 13 11.69 -10.99 3.13
N ASP A 14 12.04 -12.28 3.09
CA ASP A 14 11.06 -13.34 3.14
C ASP A 14 10.37 -13.37 4.50
N LEU A 15 9.08 -13.68 4.50
CA LEU A 15 8.24 -13.65 5.69
C LEU A 15 8.22 -15.02 6.37
N GLU A 16 8.75 -15.10 7.58
CA GLU A 16 8.76 -16.31 8.38
C GLU A 16 7.80 -16.14 9.56
N LEU A 17 6.66 -16.83 9.50
CA LEU A 17 5.70 -16.86 10.60
C LEU A 17 6.26 -17.76 11.73
N LYS A 18 6.40 -17.20 12.93
CA LYS A 18 6.86 -17.89 14.13
C LYS A 18 5.74 -18.03 15.14
N SER A 19 5.87 -19.00 16.01
CA SER A 19 4.99 -19.16 17.17
C SER A 19 5.79 -18.99 18.46
N THR A 20 5.22 -18.27 19.41
CA THR A 20 5.76 -18.21 20.77
C THR A 20 5.54 -19.54 21.47
N PRO A 21 6.23 -19.83 22.59
CA PRO A 21 5.99 -21.03 23.41
C PRO A 21 4.52 -21.14 23.88
N SER A 22 3.80 -20.04 23.99
CA SER A 22 2.36 -19.99 24.30
C SER A 22 1.44 -20.16 23.09
N GLY A 23 1.98 -20.51 21.90
CA GLY A 23 1.20 -20.75 20.69
C GLY A 23 0.70 -19.50 19.97
N VAL A 24 1.22 -18.32 20.30
CA VAL A 24 0.81 -17.05 19.66
C VAL A 24 1.64 -16.82 18.41
N SER A 25 0.99 -16.62 17.27
CA SER A 25 1.63 -16.29 16.00
C SER A 25 2.30 -14.91 16.07
N VAL A 26 3.54 -14.81 15.62
CA VAL A 26 4.32 -13.58 15.52
C VAL A 26 5.10 -13.55 14.21
N LEU A 27 5.14 -12.38 13.59
CA LEU A 27 5.86 -12.12 12.34
C LEU A 27 6.70 -10.86 12.50
N SER A 28 8.02 -11.00 12.36
CA SER A 28 8.95 -9.87 12.31
C SER A 28 9.42 -9.67 10.87
N PHE A 29 9.30 -8.45 10.36
CA PHE A 29 9.70 -8.11 9.00
C PHE A 29 10.18 -6.67 8.91
N SER A 30 10.77 -6.29 7.79
CA SER A 30 11.20 -4.92 7.52
C SER A 30 10.59 -4.43 6.22
N ILE A 31 10.23 -3.16 6.20
CA ILE A 31 9.76 -2.46 4.99
C ILE A 31 10.73 -1.36 4.61
N ALA A 32 10.94 -1.19 3.30
CA ALA A 32 11.63 -0.05 2.72
C ALA A 32 10.58 1.01 2.34
N VAL A 33 10.73 2.19 2.91
CA VAL A 33 9.91 3.37 2.62
C VAL A 33 10.77 4.37 1.88
N ASP A 34 10.43 4.66 0.63
CA ASP A 34 11.18 5.59 -0.18
C ASP A 34 11.05 7.02 0.37
N ARG A 35 12.16 7.75 0.41
CA ARG A 35 12.13 9.17 0.75
C ARG A 35 11.53 9.96 -0.41
N GLY A 36 10.49 10.74 -0.12
CA GLY A 36 9.66 11.40 -1.13
C GLY A 36 10.35 12.48 -1.95
N PHE A 37 11.55 12.93 -1.57
CA PHE A 37 12.28 13.96 -2.29
C PHE A 37 13.70 13.51 -2.61
N VAL A 38 13.99 13.40 -3.91
CA VAL A 38 15.34 13.11 -4.43
C VAL A 38 15.73 14.25 -5.36
N LYS A 39 16.86 14.91 -5.10
CA LYS A 39 17.40 15.93 -6.03
C LYS A 39 17.83 15.26 -7.32
N GLN A 40 17.72 16.01 -8.40
CA GLN A 40 18.14 15.53 -9.72
C GLN A 40 19.64 15.16 -9.70
N GLY A 41 19.97 13.89 -9.99
CA GLY A 41 21.32 13.34 -9.97
C GLY A 41 21.72 12.62 -8.68
N GLU A 42 20.87 12.58 -7.65
CA GLU A 42 21.11 11.78 -6.45
C GLU A 42 20.43 10.40 -6.55
N GLU A 43 21.02 9.41 -5.91
CA GLU A 43 20.40 8.07 -5.79
C GLU A 43 19.18 8.11 -4.86
N ARG A 44 18.18 7.33 -5.21
CA ARG A 44 16.98 7.15 -4.36
C ARG A 44 17.39 6.51 -3.04
N GLN A 45 16.98 7.13 -1.95
CA GLN A 45 17.20 6.64 -0.61
C GLN A 45 15.89 6.09 -0.04
N ALA A 46 15.99 5.00 0.73
CA ALA A 46 14.88 4.41 1.45
C ALA A 46 15.22 4.29 2.94
N ASP A 47 14.22 4.45 3.78
CA ASP A 47 14.30 4.16 5.19
C ASP A 47 13.81 2.74 5.45
N PHE A 48 14.62 1.95 6.15
CA PHE A 48 14.29 0.57 6.52
C PHE A 48 13.68 0.55 7.92
N ILE A 49 12.42 0.16 8.00
CA ILE A 49 11.66 0.22 9.23
C ILE A 49 11.29 -1.19 9.67
N SER A 50 11.70 -1.54 10.90
CA SER A 50 11.37 -2.81 11.52
C SER A 50 9.91 -2.83 11.99
N CYS A 51 9.20 -3.91 11.67
CA CYS A 51 7.79 -4.10 11.97
C CYS A 51 7.57 -5.46 12.63
N VAL A 52 6.62 -5.51 13.56
CA VAL A 52 6.20 -6.75 14.21
C VAL A 52 4.69 -6.84 14.18
N ALA A 53 4.17 -7.94 13.66
CA ALA A 53 2.75 -8.29 13.67
C ALA A 53 2.50 -9.49 14.59
N TRP A 54 1.32 -9.53 15.20
CA TRP A 54 0.90 -10.55 16.14
C TRP A 54 -0.42 -11.19 15.75
N ARG A 55 -0.61 -12.44 16.12
CA ARG A 55 -1.88 -13.18 15.99
C ARG A 55 -2.40 -13.13 14.54
N GLN A 56 -3.64 -12.72 14.35
CA GLN A 56 -4.31 -12.66 13.04
C GLN A 56 -3.57 -11.79 12.01
N GLN A 57 -2.96 -10.68 12.45
CA GLN A 57 -2.20 -9.81 11.54
C GLN A 57 -0.92 -10.49 11.06
N ALA A 58 -0.24 -11.24 11.92
CA ALA A 58 0.93 -12.03 11.54
C ALA A 58 0.57 -13.08 10.48
N GLU A 59 -0.51 -13.82 10.70
CA GLU A 59 -1.03 -14.84 9.77
C GLU A 59 -1.50 -14.22 8.46
N PHE A 60 -2.23 -13.11 8.53
CA PHE A 60 -2.70 -12.39 7.36
C PHE A 60 -1.54 -11.92 6.48
N ILE A 61 -0.54 -11.26 7.08
CA ILE A 61 0.60 -10.73 6.33
C ILE A 61 1.42 -11.86 5.73
N SER A 62 1.71 -12.93 6.49
CA SER A 62 2.49 -14.06 6.00
C SER A 62 1.80 -14.81 4.86
N LYS A 63 0.46 -14.86 4.85
CA LYS A 63 -0.34 -15.56 3.84
C LYS A 63 -0.48 -14.79 2.53
N TYR A 64 -0.65 -13.48 2.62
CA TYR A 64 -1.03 -12.67 1.45
C TYR A 64 0.07 -11.78 0.90
N PHE A 65 1.15 -11.58 1.65
CA PHE A 65 2.28 -10.77 1.25
C PHE A 65 3.55 -11.62 1.13
N GLY A 66 4.59 -11.03 0.57
CA GLY A 66 5.92 -11.64 0.44
C GLY A 66 6.97 -10.58 0.14
N LYS A 67 8.23 -11.00 0.08
CA LYS A 67 9.35 -10.15 -0.27
C LYS A 67 9.08 -9.39 -1.57
N GLY A 68 9.37 -8.10 -1.57
CA GLY A 68 9.21 -7.22 -2.71
C GLY A 68 7.81 -6.64 -2.90
N ARG A 69 6.77 -7.13 -2.20
CA ARG A 69 5.42 -6.57 -2.30
C ARG A 69 5.28 -5.28 -1.50
N MET A 70 4.49 -4.39 -2.05
CA MET A 70 4.05 -3.18 -1.36
C MET A 70 2.97 -3.53 -0.33
N ILE A 71 3.10 -2.96 0.86
CA ILE A 71 2.15 -3.11 1.97
C ILE A 71 1.88 -1.75 2.60
N ALA A 72 0.64 -1.48 2.95
CA ALA A 72 0.27 -0.36 3.81
C ALA A 72 -0.01 -0.90 5.22
N ILE A 73 0.62 -0.31 6.22
CA ILE A 73 0.47 -0.70 7.62
C ILE A 73 0.07 0.48 8.48
N GLU A 74 -0.71 0.21 9.50
CA GLU A 74 -1.03 1.11 10.58
C GLU A 74 -0.68 0.43 11.90
N GLY A 75 -0.12 1.18 12.85
CA GLY A 75 0.29 0.61 14.13
C GLY A 75 0.82 1.65 15.11
N ASN A 76 1.58 1.16 16.07
CA ASN A 76 2.15 1.95 17.15
C ASN A 76 3.67 1.79 17.16
N LEU A 77 4.39 2.88 17.39
CA LEU A 77 5.84 2.84 17.59
C LEU A 77 6.12 2.33 19.01
N ARG A 78 6.98 1.32 19.12
CA ARG A 78 7.41 0.79 20.42
C ARG A 78 8.92 0.63 20.47
N THR A 79 9.46 0.76 21.66
CA THR A 79 10.86 0.47 21.97
C THR A 79 10.93 -0.74 22.88
N ARG A 80 11.92 -1.59 22.66
CA ARG A 80 12.28 -2.67 23.58
C ARG A 80 13.79 -2.74 23.75
N THR A 81 14.20 -3.28 24.87
CA THR A 81 15.61 -3.51 25.17
C THR A 81 15.84 -5.00 25.28
N TYR A 82 16.96 -5.48 24.76
CA TYR A 82 17.42 -6.84 25.00
C TYR A 82 18.93 -6.85 25.24
N ASP A 83 19.40 -7.78 26.03
CA ASP A 83 20.82 -7.99 26.25
C ASP A 83 21.32 -9.07 25.27
N ASP A 84 22.44 -8.82 24.63
CA ASP A 84 23.09 -9.81 23.77
C ASP A 84 23.86 -10.85 24.62
N LYS A 85 24.45 -11.86 23.95
CA LYS A 85 25.21 -12.91 24.62
C LYS A 85 26.45 -12.38 25.37
N ASN A 86 26.89 -11.17 25.07
CA ASN A 86 28.04 -10.50 25.69
C ASN A 86 27.62 -9.57 26.85
N GLY A 87 26.32 -9.48 27.15
CA GLY A 87 25.78 -8.59 28.16
C GLY A 87 25.62 -7.14 27.70
N THR A 88 25.76 -6.88 26.40
CA THR A 88 25.57 -5.54 25.83
C THR A 88 24.08 -5.28 25.62
N LYS A 89 23.62 -4.12 26.09
CA LYS A 89 22.24 -3.66 25.99
C LYS A 89 21.96 -3.07 24.61
N HIS A 90 20.97 -3.62 23.92
CA HIS A 90 20.50 -3.13 22.62
C HIS A 90 19.11 -2.52 22.76
N TYR A 91 18.92 -1.36 22.14
CA TYR A 91 17.65 -0.66 22.05
C TYR A 91 17.09 -0.84 20.65
N VAL A 92 15.90 -1.39 20.52
CA VAL A 92 15.23 -1.58 19.25
C VAL A 92 13.96 -0.74 19.23
N THR A 93 13.79 0.02 18.16
CA THR A 93 12.55 0.75 17.87
C THR A 93 11.87 0.06 16.71
N GLU A 94 10.63 -0.34 16.89
CA GLU A 94 9.87 -1.09 15.90
C GLU A 94 8.40 -0.67 15.89
N VAL A 95 7.73 -0.87 14.74
CA VAL A 95 6.30 -0.62 14.58
C VAL A 95 5.53 -1.89 14.88
N TYR A 96 4.69 -1.84 15.89
CA TYR A 96 3.71 -2.89 16.19
C TYR A 96 2.50 -2.69 15.30
N VAL A 97 2.28 -3.62 14.38
CA VAL A 97 1.25 -3.54 13.34
C VAL A 97 -0.10 -3.93 13.92
N ASP A 98 -1.03 -2.99 13.92
CA ASP A 98 -2.43 -3.20 14.29
C ASP A 98 -3.27 -3.61 13.08
N SER A 99 -2.95 -3.08 11.90
CA SER A 99 -3.67 -3.33 10.64
C SER A 99 -2.72 -3.33 9.44
N ALA A 100 -3.01 -4.19 8.47
CA ALA A 100 -2.31 -4.23 7.19
C ALA A 100 -3.31 -4.26 6.03
N SER A 101 -3.01 -3.53 4.95
CA SER A 101 -3.87 -3.37 3.80
C SER A 101 -3.11 -3.55 2.49
N PHE A 102 -3.83 -4.00 1.46
CA PHE A 102 -3.32 -4.05 0.10
C PHE A 102 -3.25 -2.65 -0.49
N THR A 103 -2.23 -2.42 -1.31
CA THR A 103 -1.96 -1.12 -1.95
C THR A 103 -2.44 -1.05 -3.40
N GLY A 104 -3.13 -2.08 -3.89
CA GLY A 104 -3.60 -2.16 -5.27
C GLY A 104 -2.53 -2.61 -6.28
N GLU A 105 -1.31 -2.91 -5.87
CA GLU A 105 -0.32 -3.51 -6.80
C GLU A 105 -0.79 -4.89 -7.28
N PRO A 106 -0.76 -5.16 -8.61
CA PRO A 106 -1.06 -6.49 -9.12
C PRO A 106 -0.05 -7.51 -8.58
N LYS A 107 -0.49 -8.75 -8.40
CA LYS A 107 0.37 -9.84 -7.92
C LYS A 107 1.51 -10.07 -8.93
N GLN A 108 2.73 -9.77 -8.55
CA GLN A 108 3.91 -10.05 -9.38
C GLN A 108 4.12 -11.58 -9.39
N GLY A 109 3.75 -12.25 -10.52
CA GLY A 109 3.93 -13.70 -10.64
C GLY A 109 2.70 -14.48 -11.11
N GLY A 110 1.98 -13.94 -12.06
CA GLY A 110 1.04 -14.69 -12.88
C GLY A 110 1.20 -14.19 -14.31
N ASN A 111 1.53 -15.10 -15.21
CA ASN A 111 1.58 -14.84 -16.63
C ASN A 111 0.17 -14.42 -17.11
N ALA A 112 -0.16 -13.15 -16.89
CA ALA A 112 -1.39 -12.54 -17.39
C ALA A 112 -1.12 -11.99 -18.78
N GLY A 113 -1.01 -12.89 -19.72
CA GLY A 113 -1.32 -12.62 -21.11
C GLY A 113 -2.81 -12.30 -21.22
N SER A 114 -3.20 -11.12 -20.83
CA SER A 114 -4.44 -10.46 -21.23
C SER A 114 -4.04 -9.24 -22.04
N SER A 115 -3.66 -9.53 -23.26
CA SER A 115 -3.66 -8.58 -24.36
C SER A 115 -5.09 -8.05 -24.50
N PHE A 116 -5.37 -6.87 -23.96
CA PHE A 116 -6.49 -6.08 -24.43
C PHE A 116 -6.13 -5.57 -25.80
N ASN A 117 -6.39 -6.42 -26.79
CA ASN A 117 -6.30 -6.06 -28.20
C ASN A 117 -7.50 -5.16 -28.51
N SER A 118 -7.32 -3.85 -28.34
CA SER A 118 -8.26 -2.84 -28.83
C SER A 118 -8.06 -2.73 -30.34
N SER A 119 -8.61 -3.68 -31.06
CA SER A 119 -8.72 -3.61 -32.53
C SER A 119 -9.86 -2.66 -32.86
N ASN A 120 -9.56 -1.38 -32.99
CA ASN A 120 -10.41 -0.45 -33.72
C ASN A 120 -10.33 -0.79 -35.23
N ASN A 121 -11.21 -1.65 -35.68
CA ASN A 121 -11.43 -1.84 -37.13
C ASN A 121 -12.64 -1.01 -37.55
N TYR A 122 -12.37 0.20 -38.02
CA TYR A 122 -13.36 0.98 -38.75
C TYR A 122 -13.52 0.38 -40.14
N ASN A 123 -14.56 -0.42 -40.37
CA ASN A 123 -15.04 -0.71 -41.70
C ASN A 123 -16.48 -0.19 -41.84
N ASN A 124 -16.57 0.77 -42.71
CA ASN A 124 -17.73 1.49 -43.16
C ASN A 124 -18.53 0.60 -44.13
N SER A 125 -19.83 0.38 -43.86
CA SER A 125 -20.87 0.25 -44.95
C SER A 125 -22.27 0.13 -44.32
N PRO A 126 -23.29 0.70 -44.94
CA PRO A 126 -24.58 0.99 -44.31
C PRO A 126 -25.64 -0.07 -44.62
N SER A 127 -26.45 -0.46 -43.63
CA SER A 127 -27.84 -0.92 -43.90
C SER A 127 -28.69 -1.02 -42.63
N GLN A 128 -29.71 -0.18 -42.61
CA GLN A 128 -31.08 -0.33 -42.12
C GLN A 128 -31.43 -1.05 -40.80
N ASN A 129 -32.00 -0.22 -39.91
CA ASN A 129 -33.28 -0.40 -39.20
C ASN A 129 -33.43 -1.55 -38.19
N ASN A 130 -33.40 -1.27 -36.90
CA ASN A 130 -34.56 -1.47 -36.03
C ASN A 130 -34.37 -0.87 -34.61
N ASN A 131 -35.43 -0.29 -34.17
CA ASN A 131 -35.78 0.38 -32.92
C ASN A 131 -35.50 -0.48 -31.68
N GLN A 132 -34.61 -0.02 -30.76
CA GLN A 132 -34.73 -0.33 -29.32
C GLN A 132 -34.05 0.76 -28.52
N GLN A 133 -34.81 1.33 -27.60
CA GLN A 133 -34.45 2.35 -26.68
C GLN A 133 -33.33 1.88 -25.74
N ASN A 134 -32.15 2.47 -25.87
CA ASN A 134 -31.12 2.41 -24.82
C ASN A 134 -31.04 3.78 -24.16
N ALA A 135 -31.34 3.80 -22.86
CA ALA A 135 -31.14 4.95 -22.02
C ALA A 135 -29.64 5.26 -21.94
N THR A 136 -29.21 6.26 -22.66
CA THR A 136 -27.89 6.86 -22.52
C THR A 136 -27.85 7.62 -21.19
N VAL A 137 -27.02 7.14 -20.25
CA VAL A 137 -26.63 7.94 -19.09
C VAL A 137 -25.77 9.08 -19.62
N SER A 138 -26.35 10.28 -19.68
CA SER A 138 -25.63 11.52 -19.96
C SER A 138 -24.71 11.82 -18.78
N ILE A 139 -23.41 11.72 -18.99
CA ILE A 139 -22.41 12.29 -18.09
C ILE A 139 -22.54 13.80 -18.24
N GLY A 140 -22.92 14.47 -17.14
CA GLY A 140 -23.10 15.94 -17.10
C GLY A 140 -21.88 16.68 -17.66
N ASP A 141 -22.17 17.72 -18.38
CA ASP A 141 -21.20 18.63 -18.99
C ASP A 141 -20.35 19.29 -17.91
N ILE A 142 -19.01 19.29 -18.10
CA ILE A 142 -18.03 19.82 -17.15
C ILE A 142 -18.09 21.36 -17.07
N SER A 143 -18.95 22.00 -17.87
CA SER A 143 -19.13 23.46 -17.91
C SER A 143 -19.89 24.06 -16.71
N ASP A 144 -20.48 23.24 -15.83
CA ASP A 144 -21.24 23.72 -14.66
C ASP A 144 -20.40 23.87 -13.38
N PHE A 145 -19.08 23.75 -13.46
CA PHE A 145 -18.20 24.16 -12.38
C PHE A 145 -17.94 25.66 -12.48
N GLU A 146 -18.88 26.47 -12.05
CA GLU A 146 -18.60 27.88 -11.73
C GLU A 146 -17.65 27.90 -10.53
N GLU A 147 -16.48 28.47 -10.78
CA GLU A 147 -15.48 28.82 -9.80
C GLU A 147 -16.05 29.76 -8.78
N ILE A 148 -16.42 29.26 -7.60
CA ILE A 148 -16.83 30.09 -6.47
C ILE A 148 -15.56 30.72 -5.89
N LEU A 149 -15.08 31.78 -6.55
CA LEU A 149 -14.15 32.74 -5.97
C LEU A 149 -14.98 33.71 -5.10
N SER A 150 -15.38 33.30 -3.92
CA SER A 150 -15.77 34.22 -2.87
C SER A 150 -14.52 34.60 -2.09
N ASP A 151 -14.04 35.77 -2.40
CA ASP A 151 -13.10 36.55 -1.61
C ASP A 151 -13.80 36.95 -0.28
N ASP A 152 -13.67 36.09 0.73
CA ASP A 152 -13.99 36.45 2.10
C ASP A 152 -12.84 36.00 2.99
N GLY A 153 -12.13 37.02 3.47
CA GLY A 153 -10.92 36.97 4.25
C GLY A 153 -10.96 35.96 5.40
N VAL A 154 -9.92 35.16 5.49
CA VAL A 154 -9.65 34.29 6.62
C VAL A 154 -9.22 35.19 7.80
N PRO A 155 -9.97 35.24 8.91
CA PRO A 155 -9.46 35.86 10.12
C PRO A 155 -8.47 34.90 10.80
N PHE A 156 -7.28 35.41 11.02
CA PHE A 156 -6.28 34.77 11.89
C PHE A 156 -6.60 34.97 13.36
#